data_88c09fd185e6c2b169a5693ec4a32244
#
_entry.id   88c09fd185e6c2b169a5693ec4a32244
#
_cell.length_a   1.000
_cell.length_b   1.000
_cell.length_c   1.000
_cell.angle_alpha   90.00
_cell.angle_beta   90.00
_cell.angle_gamma   90.00
#
_symmetry.space_group_name_H-M   'P 1'
#
loop_
_entity.id
_entity.type
_entity.pdbx_description
1 polymer ?
#
loop_
_entity_poly.entity_id
_entity_poly.type
_entity_poly.pdbx_seq_one_letter_code
_entity_poly.pdbx_strand_id
1 'polypeptide(L)'
;MVREELAARRETVVRRAAAPFPPPARRARMGGMAVHASITPYLSAGDRCRPVFFAGPCVIESRAHALKMAKAIKTVFADVGVADRLVFKSSFDKANRSAGDSFRGPGIEKGLDILSAVKGKLDLPILTDVHEVEQCELAAEVADVLQVPAFLCRQTDLIVAAAKTGRAVNVKKGQFLAPDDCSQIVAKCRGAGNPNVLLTERGTTFGYHNLVVDFRGLPMMRALGAPVIYDATHSLQLPGGLGKETGGSRQYAPALARAAAAVGVDGYFFEVHDDPANAKSDRATQLPLAELETFLSQLLKFDALRREMEG
;
A
#
# COMPACT_ATOMS: atom_id res chain seq x y z
N MET A 1 6.99 29.86 53.92
CA MET A 1 8.02 28.82 53.73
C MET A 1 7.53 27.61 52.91
N VAL A 2 6.60 26.77 53.36
CA VAL A 2 6.19 25.54 52.58
C VAL A 2 5.53 25.88 51.23
N ARG A 3 4.78 26.96 51.11
CA ARG A 3 4.15 27.40 49.84
C ARG A 3 5.14 27.96 48.82
N GLU A 4 6.18 28.62 49.27
CA GLU A 4 7.23 29.17 48.38
C GLU A 4 8.15 28.07 47.84
N GLU A 5 8.44 27.04 48.65
CA GLU A 5 9.24 25.91 48.23
C GLU A 5 8.50 25.01 47.20
N LEU A 6 7.16 24.86 47.30
CA LEU A 6 6.31 24.20 46.33
C LEU A 6 6.19 24.97 45.00
N ALA A 7 6.17 26.32 45.07
CA ALA A 7 6.17 27.15 43.87
C ALA A 7 7.50 27.06 43.10
N ALA A 8 8.63 27.10 43.81
CA ALA A 8 9.97 26.96 43.21
C ALA A 8 10.19 25.57 42.59
N ARG A 9 9.68 24.53 43.22
CA ARG A 9 9.72 23.18 42.64
C ARG A 9 8.85 23.04 41.39
N ARG A 10 7.68 23.68 41.32
CA ARG A 10 6.84 23.72 40.11
C ARG A 10 7.52 24.45 38.96
N GLU A 11 8.15 25.60 39.19
CA GLU A 11 8.90 26.30 38.13
C GLU A 11 10.10 25.50 37.61
N THR A 12 10.81 24.80 38.48
CA THR A 12 11.95 23.95 38.08
C THR A 12 11.50 22.75 37.25
N VAL A 13 10.34 22.15 37.55
CA VAL A 13 9.76 21.05 36.78
C VAL A 13 9.26 21.52 35.41
N VAL A 14 8.61 22.72 35.36
CA VAL A 14 8.13 23.30 34.12
C VAL A 14 9.30 23.73 33.21
N ARG A 15 10.39 24.26 33.75
CA ARG A 15 11.58 24.59 32.96
C ARG A 15 12.34 23.38 32.44
N ARG A 16 12.31 22.22 33.14
CA ARG A 16 12.88 20.96 32.62
C ARG A 16 12.04 20.32 31.52
N ALA A 17 10.72 20.55 31.52
CA ALA A 17 9.82 20.04 30.46
C ALA A 17 9.91 20.87 29.17
N ALA A 18 10.52 22.05 29.21
CA ALA A 18 10.65 22.96 28.06
C ALA A 18 12.02 22.94 27.36
N ALA A 19 12.89 22.01 27.71
CA ALA A 19 14.10 21.78 26.90
C ALA A 19 13.68 21.22 25.53
N PRO A 20 14.00 21.90 24.41
CA PRO A 20 13.69 21.35 23.10
C PRO A 20 14.36 19.97 22.98
N PHE A 21 13.60 18.99 22.52
CA PHE A 21 14.17 17.69 22.15
C PHE A 21 15.38 17.98 21.24
N PRO A 22 16.54 17.34 21.47
CA PRO A 22 17.64 17.49 20.54
C PRO A 22 17.12 17.10 19.14
N PRO A 23 17.49 17.86 18.09
CA PRO A 23 17.10 17.51 16.75
C PRO A 23 17.48 16.04 16.52
N PRO A 24 16.64 15.26 15.85
CA PRO A 24 16.97 13.88 15.53
C PRO A 24 18.37 13.88 14.89
N ALA A 25 19.25 13.05 15.40
CA ALA A 25 20.60 12.93 14.86
C ALA A 25 20.46 12.79 13.33
N ARG A 26 21.09 13.70 12.58
CA ARG A 26 21.12 13.61 11.11
C ARG A 26 21.48 12.16 10.81
N ARG A 27 20.57 11.45 10.16
CA ARG A 27 20.86 10.07 9.73
C ARG A 27 22.19 10.15 8.97
N ALA A 28 23.24 9.66 9.61
CA ALA A 28 24.49 9.43 8.90
C ALA A 28 24.08 8.58 7.68
N ARG A 29 24.36 9.06 6.49
CA ARG A 29 24.20 8.28 5.26
C ARG A 29 25.14 7.08 5.42
N MET A 30 24.65 6.02 6.06
CA MET A 30 25.21 4.71 5.85
C MET A 30 25.10 4.51 4.34
N GLY A 31 26.18 4.14 3.66
CA GLY A 31 26.24 3.93 2.21
C GLY A 31 25.27 2.84 1.76
N GLY A 32 23.98 3.06 1.97
CA GLY A 32 22.89 2.17 1.57
C GLY A 32 22.61 2.33 0.08
N MET A 33 22.29 1.23 -0.57
CA MET A 33 21.75 1.22 -1.93
C MET A 33 20.57 2.19 -2.00
N ALA A 34 20.52 3.00 -3.08
CA ALA A 34 19.38 3.89 -3.31
C ALA A 34 18.09 3.07 -3.33
N VAL A 35 17.10 3.51 -2.54
CA VAL A 35 15.78 2.89 -2.51
C VAL A 35 15.00 3.43 -3.70
N HIS A 36 14.82 2.61 -4.72
CA HIS A 36 14.18 3.03 -5.97
C HIS A 36 13.55 1.83 -6.69
N ALA A 37 12.35 2.04 -7.24
CA ALA A 37 11.71 1.14 -8.20
C ALA A 37 11.01 1.97 -9.29
N SER A 38 11.32 1.70 -10.55
CA SER A 38 10.63 2.27 -11.71
C SER A 38 9.34 1.49 -11.97
N ILE A 39 8.23 2.20 -12.13
CA ILE A 39 6.91 1.64 -12.43
C ILE A 39 6.58 1.86 -13.91
N THR A 40 6.76 3.08 -14.37
CA THR A 40 6.70 3.46 -15.79
C THR A 40 7.88 4.37 -16.11
N PRO A 41 8.14 4.75 -17.35
CA PRO A 41 9.18 5.73 -17.68
C PRO A 41 9.05 7.07 -16.92
N TYR A 42 7.84 7.40 -16.46
CA TYR A 42 7.54 8.69 -15.81
C TYR A 42 7.16 8.56 -14.33
N LEU A 43 7.00 7.35 -13.82
CA LEU A 43 6.55 7.08 -12.47
C LEU A 43 7.49 6.11 -11.76
N SER A 44 8.03 6.57 -10.64
CA SER A 44 8.88 5.76 -9.77
C SER A 44 8.48 5.93 -8.30
N ALA A 45 8.86 4.97 -7.46
CA ALA A 45 8.75 5.03 -6.01
C ALA A 45 10.13 4.97 -5.37
N GLY A 46 10.30 5.55 -4.17
CA GLY A 46 11.53 5.52 -3.40
C GLY A 46 12.11 6.90 -3.10
N ASP A 47 13.45 6.97 -2.93
CA ASP A 47 14.17 8.17 -2.54
C ASP A 47 13.88 9.34 -3.48
N ARG A 48 13.58 10.52 -2.88
CA ARG A 48 13.28 11.77 -3.56
C ARG A 48 11.99 11.77 -4.41
N CYS A 49 11.25 10.66 -4.44
CA CYS A 49 9.96 10.62 -5.12
C CYS A 49 8.85 11.09 -4.18
N ARG A 50 7.81 11.77 -4.71
CA ARG A 50 6.53 11.89 -4.01
C ARG A 50 5.92 10.49 -3.87
N PRO A 51 5.05 10.23 -2.86
CA PRO A 51 4.43 8.91 -2.70
C PRO A 51 3.70 8.47 -3.96
N VAL A 52 3.77 7.18 -4.28
CA VAL A 52 2.91 6.55 -5.29
C VAL A 52 1.64 6.03 -4.63
N PHE A 53 0.54 6.01 -5.36
CA PHE A 53 -0.76 5.55 -4.86
C PHE A 53 -1.31 4.43 -5.73
N PHE A 54 -1.55 3.28 -5.14
CA PHE A 54 -2.27 2.17 -5.76
C PHE A 54 -3.72 2.24 -5.28
N ALA A 55 -4.64 2.67 -6.15
CA ALA A 55 -6.03 2.92 -5.78
C ALA A 55 -7.02 2.39 -6.82
N GLY A 56 -8.12 1.79 -6.35
CA GLY A 56 -9.20 1.26 -7.19
C GLY A 56 -10.05 0.25 -6.47
N PRO A 57 -11.09 -0.32 -7.11
CA PRO A 57 -11.94 -1.32 -6.48
C PRO A 57 -11.19 -2.62 -6.24
N CYS A 58 -11.59 -3.36 -5.20
CA CYS A 58 -10.98 -4.62 -4.80
C CYS A 58 -10.88 -5.61 -5.97
N VAL A 59 -11.96 -5.79 -6.70
CA VAL A 59 -12.10 -6.72 -7.83
C VAL A 59 -12.86 -6.03 -8.97
N ILE A 60 -12.59 -6.44 -10.19
CA ILE A 60 -13.34 -5.98 -11.37
C ILE A 60 -14.75 -6.57 -11.30
N GLU A 61 -15.76 -5.73 -11.09
CA GLU A 61 -17.17 -6.13 -11.03
C GLU A 61 -17.82 -6.13 -12.41
N SER A 62 -17.50 -5.11 -13.21
CA SER A 62 -17.89 -4.99 -14.62
C SER A 62 -17.00 -3.98 -15.33
N ARG A 63 -17.02 -3.98 -16.68
CA ARG A 63 -16.32 -2.98 -17.50
C ARG A 63 -16.80 -1.55 -17.22
N ALA A 64 -18.11 -1.38 -17.12
CA ALA A 64 -18.72 -0.07 -16.85
C ALA A 64 -18.31 0.46 -15.48
N HIS A 65 -18.34 -0.38 -14.43
CA HIS A 65 -17.93 -0.02 -13.08
C HIS A 65 -16.44 0.31 -13.02
N ALA A 66 -15.56 -0.51 -13.62
CA ALA A 66 -14.13 -0.26 -13.63
C ALA A 66 -13.76 1.10 -14.27
N LEU A 67 -14.36 1.42 -15.43
CA LEU A 67 -14.16 2.71 -16.09
C LEU A 67 -14.73 3.89 -15.29
N LYS A 68 -15.91 3.73 -14.68
CA LYS A 68 -16.52 4.74 -13.80
C LYS A 68 -15.61 5.04 -12.62
N MET A 69 -15.17 4.00 -11.92
CA MET A 69 -14.30 4.15 -10.74
C MET A 69 -12.94 4.75 -11.10
N ALA A 70 -12.31 4.26 -12.15
CA ALA A 70 -11.01 4.78 -12.60
C ALA A 70 -11.10 6.28 -12.95
N LYS A 71 -12.16 6.71 -13.66
CA LYS A 71 -12.40 8.11 -13.99
C LYS A 71 -12.61 8.95 -12.73
N ALA A 72 -13.48 8.50 -11.82
CA ALA A 72 -13.80 9.24 -10.59
C ALA A 72 -12.58 9.38 -9.68
N ILE A 73 -11.82 8.29 -9.49
CA ILE A 73 -10.58 8.31 -8.71
C ILE A 73 -9.56 9.26 -9.35
N LYS A 74 -9.34 9.17 -10.68
CA LYS A 74 -8.42 10.08 -11.40
C LYS A 74 -8.80 11.55 -11.20
N THR A 75 -10.11 11.87 -11.23
CA THR A 75 -10.60 13.24 -10.97
C THR A 75 -10.21 13.71 -9.58
N VAL A 76 -10.50 12.92 -8.54
CA VAL A 76 -10.14 13.27 -7.16
C VAL A 76 -8.62 13.47 -7.01
N PHE A 77 -7.81 12.60 -7.63
CA PHE A 77 -6.36 12.74 -7.61
C PHE A 77 -5.86 13.99 -8.34
N ALA A 78 -6.55 14.43 -9.40
CA ALA A 78 -6.26 15.68 -10.10
C ALA A 78 -6.61 16.90 -9.23
N ASP A 79 -7.75 16.87 -8.55
CA ASP A 79 -8.21 17.94 -7.68
C ASP A 79 -7.26 18.18 -6.50
N VAL A 80 -6.61 17.14 -5.99
CA VAL A 80 -5.57 17.25 -4.93
C VAL A 80 -4.13 17.39 -5.48
N GLY A 81 -3.94 17.47 -6.80
CA GLY A 81 -2.65 17.77 -7.43
C GLY A 81 -1.64 16.60 -7.48
N VAL A 82 -2.12 15.34 -7.47
CA VAL A 82 -1.27 14.14 -7.49
C VAL A 82 -1.72 13.09 -8.52
N ALA A 83 -2.38 13.50 -9.60
CA ALA A 83 -2.85 12.59 -10.65
C ALA A 83 -1.70 11.80 -11.31
N ASP A 84 -0.52 12.40 -11.40
CA ASP A 84 0.71 11.80 -11.92
C ASP A 84 1.30 10.70 -11.01
N ARG A 85 0.73 10.50 -9.83
CA ARG A 85 1.19 9.52 -8.84
C ARG A 85 0.23 8.34 -8.68
N LEU A 86 -0.88 8.33 -9.43
CA LEU A 86 -1.91 7.29 -9.39
C LEU A 86 -1.55 6.12 -10.29
N VAL A 87 -1.65 4.92 -9.75
CA VAL A 87 -1.73 3.63 -10.47
C VAL A 87 -3.09 3.04 -10.17
N PHE A 88 -3.89 2.78 -11.20
CA PHE A 88 -5.20 2.17 -11.01
C PHE A 88 -5.05 0.68 -10.67
N LYS A 89 -5.64 0.27 -9.56
CA LYS A 89 -5.60 -1.11 -9.09
C LYS A 89 -6.96 -1.76 -9.20
N SER A 90 -7.02 -2.92 -9.82
CA SER A 90 -8.15 -3.85 -9.65
C SER A 90 -7.74 -5.27 -9.99
N SER A 91 -8.32 -6.26 -9.31
CA SER A 91 -7.99 -7.68 -9.53
C SER A 91 -8.96 -8.32 -10.52
N PHE A 92 -8.44 -9.12 -11.43
CA PHE A 92 -9.26 -9.91 -12.36
C PHE A 92 -9.79 -11.19 -11.71
N ASP A 93 -9.15 -11.65 -10.65
CA ASP A 93 -9.56 -12.82 -9.87
C ASP A 93 -9.24 -12.60 -8.38
N LYS A 94 -10.01 -13.22 -7.52
CA LYS A 94 -9.78 -13.37 -6.07
C LYS A 94 -9.63 -14.85 -5.74
N ALA A 95 -8.43 -15.40 -5.96
CA ALA A 95 -8.15 -16.83 -5.86
C ALA A 95 -8.25 -17.39 -4.42
N ASN A 96 -8.17 -16.54 -3.39
CA ASN A 96 -8.10 -16.92 -1.97
C ASN A 96 -9.35 -16.58 -1.16
N ARG A 97 -10.56 -16.71 -1.75
CA ARG A 97 -11.81 -16.48 -1.05
C ARG A 97 -12.03 -17.44 0.14
N SER A 98 -12.66 -16.93 1.21
CA SER A 98 -13.02 -17.75 2.39
C SER A 98 -14.12 -18.77 2.04
N ALA A 99 -15.09 -18.42 1.19
CA ALA A 99 -16.16 -19.32 0.74
C ALA A 99 -16.04 -19.60 -0.75
N GLY A 100 -16.25 -20.86 -1.13
CA GLY A 100 -16.07 -21.30 -2.53
C GLY A 100 -17.09 -20.74 -3.52
N ASP A 101 -18.25 -20.26 -3.01
CA ASP A 101 -19.33 -19.65 -3.78
C ASP A 101 -19.20 -18.12 -3.90
N SER A 102 -18.15 -17.53 -3.34
CA SER A 102 -17.93 -16.08 -3.39
C SER A 102 -17.56 -15.59 -4.79
N PHE A 103 -17.98 -14.37 -5.11
CA PHE A 103 -17.60 -13.74 -6.38
C PHE A 103 -16.09 -13.60 -6.50
N ARG A 104 -15.51 -14.14 -7.56
CA ARG A 104 -14.06 -14.15 -7.79
C ARG A 104 -13.58 -13.05 -8.74
N GLY A 105 -14.43 -12.59 -9.65
CA GLY A 105 -14.08 -11.66 -10.71
C GLY A 105 -14.39 -12.22 -12.10
N PRO A 106 -14.04 -11.48 -13.18
CA PRO A 106 -14.34 -11.87 -14.55
C PRO A 106 -13.39 -12.96 -15.14
N GLY A 107 -12.31 -13.29 -14.43
CA GLY A 107 -11.22 -14.11 -14.95
C GLY A 107 -10.17 -13.30 -15.72
N ILE A 108 -9.04 -13.95 -16.06
CA ILE A 108 -7.86 -13.26 -16.60
C ILE A 108 -8.13 -12.60 -17.96
N GLU A 109 -8.65 -13.29 -18.95
CA GLU A 109 -8.85 -12.76 -20.31
C GLU A 109 -9.75 -11.52 -20.31
N LYS A 110 -10.94 -11.65 -19.74
CA LYS A 110 -11.91 -10.55 -19.62
C LYS A 110 -11.39 -9.43 -18.72
N GLY A 111 -10.70 -9.78 -17.65
CA GLY A 111 -10.14 -8.83 -16.70
C GLY A 111 -9.05 -7.97 -17.34
N LEU A 112 -8.14 -8.56 -18.08
CA LEU A 112 -7.08 -7.85 -18.80
C LEU A 112 -7.65 -6.97 -19.93
N ASP A 113 -8.67 -7.42 -20.67
CA ASP A 113 -9.36 -6.57 -21.64
C ASP A 113 -9.99 -5.33 -20.99
N ILE A 114 -10.60 -5.48 -19.81
CA ILE A 114 -11.17 -4.35 -19.06
C ILE A 114 -10.07 -3.41 -18.57
N LEU A 115 -8.98 -3.93 -18.02
CA LEU A 115 -7.85 -3.12 -17.54
C LEU A 115 -7.14 -2.40 -18.68
N SER A 116 -6.98 -3.04 -19.84
CA SER A 116 -6.47 -2.42 -21.07
C SER A 116 -7.34 -1.25 -21.51
N ALA A 117 -8.66 -1.39 -21.42
CA ALA A 117 -9.59 -0.30 -21.73
C ALA A 117 -9.49 0.86 -20.72
N VAL A 118 -9.26 0.60 -19.44
CA VAL A 118 -9.00 1.64 -18.44
C VAL A 118 -7.70 2.37 -18.79
N LYS A 119 -6.61 1.63 -19.02
CA LYS A 119 -5.29 2.15 -19.40
C LYS A 119 -5.39 3.07 -20.63
N GLY A 120 -5.94 2.56 -21.73
CA GLY A 120 -5.97 3.30 -22.99
C GLY A 120 -6.92 4.50 -22.99
N LYS A 121 -8.07 4.44 -22.30
CA LYS A 121 -9.04 5.54 -22.27
C LYS A 121 -8.70 6.65 -21.28
N LEU A 122 -8.05 6.30 -20.19
CA LEU A 122 -7.80 7.22 -19.09
C LEU A 122 -6.32 7.54 -18.88
N ASP A 123 -5.44 6.95 -19.69
CA ASP A 123 -3.98 7.13 -19.55
C ASP A 123 -3.52 6.91 -18.08
N LEU A 124 -3.86 5.75 -17.53
CA LEU A 124 -3.50 5.36 -16.17
C LEU A 124 -2.62 4.12 -16.19
N PRO A 125 -1.51 4.11 -15.45
CA PRO A 125 -0.79 2.87 -15.16
C PRO A 125 -1.70 1.89 -14.40
N ILE A 126 -1.45 0.60 -14.60
CA ILE A 126 -2.28 -0.48 -14.06
C ILE A 126 -1.50 -1.36 -13.10
N LEU A 127 -2.12 -1.71 -11.98
CA LEU A 127 -1.70 -2.78 -11.08
C LEU A 127 -2.78 -3.85 -11.02
N THR A 128 -2.42 -5.13 -11.18
CA THR A 128 -3.31 -6.27 -10.94
C THR A 128 -2.59 -7.42 -10.25
N ASP A 129 -3.34 -8.29 -9.58
CA ASP A 129 -2.80 -9.48 -8.89
C ASP A 129 -2.52 -10.60 -9.87
N VAL A 130 -1.45 -11.39 -9.62
CA VAL A 130 -1.16 -12.67 -10.27
C VAL A 130 -1.06 -13.76 -9.20
N HIS A 131 -1.57 -14.96 -9.49
CA HIS A 131 -1.68 -16.06 -8.53
C HIS A 131 -0.90 -17.32 -8.98
N GLU A 132 -0.64 -17.42 -10.27
CA GLU A 132 0.02 -18.54 -10.93
C GLU A 132 1.10 -18.03 -11.89
N VAL A 133 2.10 -18.87 -12.15
CA VAL A 133 3.25 -18.55 -13.00
C VAL A 133 2.82 -18.13 -14.40
N GLU A 134 1.88 -18.87 -14.98
CA GLU A 134 1.36 -18.69 -16.34
C GLU A 134 0.62 -17.36 -16.52
N GLN A 135 0.10 -16.78 -15.42
CA GLN A 135 -0.59 -15.49 -15.46
C GLN A 135 0.36 -14.31 -15.60
N CYS A 136 1.64 -14.47 -15.24
CA CYS A 136 2.58 -13.36 -15.15
C CYS A 136 2.83 -12.69 -16.51
N GLU A 137 3.15 -13.46 -17.54
CA GLU A 137 3.39 -12.92 -18.89
C GLU A 137 2.12 -12.28 -19.46
N LEU A 138 0.97 -12.95 -19.35
CA LEU A 138 -0.30 -12.43 -19.85
C LEU A 138 -0.67 -11.10 -19.15
N ALA A 139 -0.53 -11.03 -17.83
CA ALA A 139 -0.82 -9.82 -17.09
C ALA A 139 0.16 -8.68 -17.43
N ALA A 140 1.42 -9.00 -17.71
CA ALA A 140 2.46 -8.02 -18.06
C ALA A 140 2.23 -7.32 -19.41
N GLU A 141 1.41 -7.87 -20.28
CA GLU A 141 1.01 -7.20 -21.54
C GLU A 141 0.23 -5.92 -21.26
N VAL A 142 -0.53 -5.87 -20.16
CA VAL A 142 -1.40 -4.75 -19.80
C VAL A 142 -0.91 -4.01 -18.56
N ALA A 143 -0.56 -4.74 -17.50
CA ALA A 143 -0.20 -4.17 -16.20
C ALA A 143 1.23 -3.62 -16.20
N ASP A 144 1.42 -2.49 -15.53
CA ASP A 144 2.73 -1.87 -15.26
C ASP A 144 3.33 -2.39 -13.95
N VAL A 145 2.47 -2.86 -13.06
CA VAL A 145 2.85 -3.48 -11.79
C VAL A 145 2.12 -4.82 -11.64
N LEU A 146 2.88 -5.90 -11.46
CA LEU A 146 2.35 -7.20 -11.08
C LEU A 146 2.36 -7.32 -9.56
N GLN A 147 1.22 -7.63 -8.96
CA GLN A 147 1.10 -7.81 -7.53
C GLN A 147 1.08 -9.29 -7.16
N VAL A 148 1.97 -9.68 -6.24
CA VAL A 148 1.94 -11.00 -5.60
C VAL A 148 1.17 -10.87 -4.29
N PRO A 149 0.04 -11.60 -4.11
CA PRO A 149 -0.75 -11.58 -2.89
C PRO A 149 0.02 -12.07 -1.66
N ALA A 150 -0.42 -11.63 -0.47
CA ALA A 150 0.27 -11.90 0.79
C ALA A 150 0.48 -13.39 1.09
N PHE A 151 -0.50 -14.24 0.83
CA PHE A 151 -0.35 -15.68 1.06
C PHE A 151 0.68 -16.34 0.14
N LEU A 152 0.95 -15.74 -1.02
CA LEU A 152 1.88 -16.25 -2.02
C LEU A 152 3.26 -15.58 -1.96
N CYS A 153 3.50 -14.70 -0.99
CA CYS A 153 4.72 -13.90 -0.89
C CYS A 153 6.02 -14.72 -0.75
N ARG A 154 5.96 -16.01 -0.46
CA ARG A 154 7.10 -16.93 -0.39
C ARG A 154 7.22 -17.87 -1.59
N GLN A 155 6.26 -17.90 -2.51
CA GLN A 155 6.26 -18.78 -3.68
C GLN A 155 7.36 -18.33 -4.66
N THR A 156 8.47 -19.07 -4.66
CA THR A 156 9.68 -18.71 -5.41
C THR A 156 9.40 -18.58 -6.89
N ASP A 157 8.75 -19.60 -7.48
CA ASP A 157 8.51 -19.66 -8.92
C ASP A 157 7.60 -18.51 -9.38
N LEU A 158 6.56 -18.17 -8.62
CA LEU A 158 5.67 -17.05 -8.91
C LEU A 158 6.41 -15.70 -8.85
N ILE A 159 7.20 -15.47 -7.79
CA ILE A 159 7.97 -14.22 -7.65
C ILE A 159 8.99 -14.08 -8.77
N VAL A 160 9.71 -15.15 -9.12
CA VAL A 160 10.69 -15.16 -10.19
C VAL A 160 10.03 -14.96 -11.55
N ALA A 161 8.88 -15.60 -11.80
CA ALA A 161 8.13 -15.41 -13.04
C ALA A 161 7.65 -13.96 -13.18
N ALA A 162 7.04 -13.40 -12.14
CA ALA A 162 6.63 -11.99 -12.13
C ALA A 162 7.83 -11.05 -12.38
N ALA A 163 8.98 -11.31 -11.74
CA ALA A 163 10.18 -10.50 -11.93
C ALA A 163 10.74 -10.59 -13.36
N LYS A 164 10.74 -11.77 -13.97
CA LYS A 164 11.24 -11.99 -15.34
C LYS A 164 10.48 -11.24 -16.42
N THR A 165 9.23 -10.84 -16.17
CA THR A 165 8.45 -10.00 -17.11
C THR A 165 9.06 -8.60 -17.30
N GLY A 166 9.97 -8.16 -16.42
CA GLY A 166 10.54 -6.82 -16.42
C GLY A 166 9.61 -5.73 -15.87
N ARG A 167 8.34 -6.05 -15.54
CA ARG A 167 7.42 -5.11 -14.90
C ARG A 167 7.80 -4.91 -13.44
N ALA A 168 7.37 -3.78 -12.84
CA ALA A 168 7.52 -3.61 -11.41
C ALA A 168 6.73 -4.70 -10.67
N VAL A 169 7.33 -5.23 -9.58
CA VAL A 169 6.69 -6.29 -8.78
C VAL A 169 6.38 -5.75 -7.40
N ASN A 170 5.09 -5.67 -7.07
CA ASN A 170 4.64 -5.33 -5.72
C ASN A 170 4.30 -6.60 -4.95
N VAL A 171 5.06 -6.89 -3.89
CA VAL A 171 4.79 -8.06 -3.06
C VAL A 171 4.14 -7.65 -1.76
N LYS A 172 2.93 -8.12 -1.51
CA LYS A 172 2.25 -7.98 -0.22
C LYS A 172 2.96 -8.84 0.82
N LYS A 173 3.45 -8.23 1.90
CA LYS A 173 4.05 -8.98 3.01
C LYS A 173 3.02 -9.93 3.62
N GLY A 174 3.35 -11.20 3.73
CA GLY A 174 2.49 -12.18 4.39
C GLY A 174 2.23 -11.83 5.86
N GLN A 175 1.03 -12.12 6.34
CA GLN A 175 0.64 -11.86 7.74
C GLN A 175 1.49 -12.63 8.75
N PHE A 176 2.18 -13.68 8.29
CA PHE A 176 3.06 -14.57 9.05
C PHE A 176 4.54 -14.22 8.92
N LEU A 177 4.89 -13.21 8.11
CA LEU A 177 6.27 -12.90 7.75
C LEU A 177 6.81 -11.75 8.59
N ALA A 178 8.03 -11.90 9.12
CA ALA A 178 8.73 -10.80 9.76
C ALA A 178 9.20 -9.77 8.71
N PRO A 179 9.34 -8.48 9.08
CA PRO A 179 9.77 -7.43 8.14
C PRO A 179 11.10 -7.72 7.45
N ASP A 180 12.09 -8.24 8.17
CA ASP A 180 13.44 -8.56 7.68
C ASP A 180 13.47 -9.81 6.79
N ASP A 181 12.53 -10.75 6.94
CA ASP A 181 12.37 -11.90 6.03
C ASP A 181 12.01 -11.47 4.60
N CYS A 182 11.48 -10.26 4.41
CA CYS A 182 11.24 -9.69 3.09
C CYS A 182 12.53 -9.51 2.27
N SER A 183 13.72 -9.58 2.90
CA SER A 183 15.02 -9.62 2.21
C SER A 183 15.08 -10.71 1.16
N GLN A 184 14.48 -11.88 1.43
CA GLN A 184 14.45 -13.01 0.49
C GLN A 184 13.55 -12.73 -0.73
N ILE A 185 12.49 -11.95 -0.56
CA ILE A 185 11.62 -11.51 -1.66
C ILE A 185 12.42 -10.60 -2.59
N VAL A 186 13.09 -9.59 -2.01
CA VAL A 186 13.94 -8.65 -2.75
C VAL A 186 15.05 -9.39 -3.49
N ALA A 187 15.70 -10.35 -2.82
CA ALA A 187 16.77 -11.16 -3.40
C ALA A 187 16.28 -11.99 -4.60
N LYS A 188 15.10 -12.60 -4.53
CA LYS A 188 14.51 -13.37 -5.64
C LYS A 188 14.23 -12.49 -6.87
N CYS A 189 13.64 -11.31 -6.68
CA CYS A 189 13.37 -10.39 -7.78
C CYS A 189 14.68 -9.91 -8.42
N ARG A 190 15.63 -9.47 -7.61
CA ARG A 190 16.95 -9.00 -8.11
C ARG A 190 17.77 -10.12 -8.75
N GLY A 191 17.74 -11.32 -8.17
CA GLY A 191 18.37 -12.51 -8.74
C GLY A 191 17.78 -12.92 -10.10
N ALA A 192 16.51 -12.59 -10.34
CA ALA A 192 15.86 -12.75 -11.65
C ALA A 192 16.14 -11.60 -12.63
N GLY A 193 17.00 -10.62 -12.25
CA GLY A 193 17.39 -9.48 -13.08
C GLY A 193 16.48 -8.26 -12.95
N ASN A 194 15.50 -8.26 -12.03
CA ASN A 194 14.56 -7.15 -11.88
C ASN A 194 14.79 -6.37 -10.56
N PRO A 195 15.31 -5.12 -10.63
CA PRO A 195 15.48 -4.27 -9.46
C PRO A 195 14.18 -3.59 -8.99
N ASN A 196 13.12 -3.58 -9.82
CA ASN A 196 11.89 -2.82 -9.60
C ASN A 196 10.92 -3.59 -8.70
N VAL A 197 11.32 -3.82 -7.46
CA VAL A 197 10.51 -4.51 -6.44
C VAL A 197 10.04 -3.52 -5.39
N LEU A 198 8.75 -3.62 -5.03
CA LEU A 198 8.09 -2.87 -3.97
C LEU A 198 7.59 -3.86 -2.91
N LEU A 199 7.66 -3.47 -1.65
CA LEU A 199 7.14 -4.26 -0.53
C LEU A 199 5.93 -3.55 0.06
N THR A 200 4.82 -4.28 0.24
CA THR A 200 3.61 -3.70 0.83
C THR A 200 3.34 -4.29 2.21
N GLU A 201 3.36 -3.43 3.23
CA GLU A 201 2.89 -3.75 4.58
C GLU A 201 1.36 -3.78 4.60
N ARG A 202 0.78 -4.87 5.14
CA ARG A 202 -0.67 -5.07 5.19
C ARG A 202 -1.17 -5.70 6.50
N GLY A 203 -0.36 -5.66 7.54
CA GLY A 203 -0.66 -6.23 8.85
C GLY A 203 -0.08 -7.62 9.04
N THR A 204 0.11 -7.95 10.30
CA THR A 204 0.61 -9.23 10.81
C THR A 204 -0.47 -9.84 11.70
N THR A 205 -0.63 -11.17 11.64
CA THR A 205 -1.57 -11.89 12.51
C THR A 205 -1.20 -11.67 13.98
N PHE A 206 -2.19 -11.25 14.77
CA PHE A 206 -2.07 -11.05 16.19
C PHE A 206 -3.25 -11.70 16.91
N GLY A 207 -3.10 -12.97 17.26
CA GLY A 207 -4.21 -13.81 17.70
C GLY A 207 -5.09 -14.28 16.52
N TYR A 208 -6.29 -14.75 16.84
CA TYR A 208 -7.27 -15.18 15.84
C TYR A 208 -8.07 -13.98 15.31
N HIS A 209 -8.37 -14.00 14.01
CA HIS A 209 -9.24 -13.03 13.35
C HIS A 209 -8.82 -11.56 13.53
N ASN A 210 -7.54 -11.30 13.80
CA ASN A 210 -7.06 -9.94 14.02
C ASN A 210 -5.71 -9.71 13.33
N LEU A 211 -5.50 -8.48 12.87
CA LEU A 211 -4.25 -8.01 12.31
C LEU A 211 -3.80 -6.74 13.03
N VAL A 212 -2.49 -6.61 13.19
CA VAL A 212 -1.85 -5.38 13.68
C VAL A 212 -0.73 -4.98 12.74
N VAL A 213 -0.42 -3.69 12.72
CA VAL A 213 0.75 -3.16 12.02
C VAL A 213 1.80 -2.77 13.04
N ASP A 214 2.96 -3.40 12.97
CA ASP A 214 4.15 -2.88 13.63
C ASP A 214 4.79 -1.80 12.75
N PHE A 215 4.57 -0.54 13.09
CA PHE A 215 5.10 0.59 12.33
C PHE A 215 6.63 0.63 12.26
N ARG A 216 7.35 -0.06 13.16
CA ARG A 216 8.81 -0.25 13.06
C ARG A 216 9.19 -1.09 11.83
N GLY A 217 8.29 -1.96 11.40
CA GLY A 217 8.46 -2.79 10.20
C GLY A 217 8.63 -1.97 8.92
N LEU A 218 8.05 -0.76 8.84
CA LEU A 218 8.14 0.09 7.66
C LEU A 218 9.60 0.50 7.37
N PRO A 219 10.33 1.16 8.31
CA PRO A 219 11.73 1.47 8.09
C PRO A 219 12.64 0.22 8.02
N MET A 220 12.30 -0.89 8.71
CA MET A 220 13.04 -2.14 8.60
C MET A 220 12.97 -2.71 7.17
N MET A 221 11.79 -2.81 6.57
CA MET A 221 11.64 -3.26 5.18
C MET A 221 12.31 -2.29 4.21
N ARG A 222 12.19 -0.97 4.44
CA ARG A 222 12.83 0.03 3.57
C ARG A 222 14.36 -0.07 3.58
N ALA A 223 14.96 -0.45 4.71
CA ALA A 223 16.40 -0.68 4.84
C ALA A 223 16.90 -1.87 3.97
N LEU A 224 16.02 -2.74 3.49
CA LEU A 224 16.34 -3.80 2.52
C LEU A 224 16.61 -3.26 1.11
N GLY A 225 16.46 -1.95 0.90
CA GLY A 225 16.72 -1.27 -0.37
C GLY A 225 15.57 -1.34 -1.37
N ALA A 226 14.35 -1.64 -0.92
CA ALA A 226 13.13 -1.63 -1.72
C ALA A 226 12.15 -0.56 -1.21
N PRO A 227 11.43 0.17 -2.08
CA PRO A 227 10.36 1.06 -1.65
C PRO A 227 9.28 0.32 -0.87
N VAL A 228 8.77 0.97 0.17
CA VAL A 228 7.73 0.41 1.05
C VAL A 228 6.40 1.12 0.84
N ILE A 229 5.38 0.33 0.62
CA ILE A 229 3.99 0.75 0.44
C ILE A 229 3.20 0.37 1.68
N TYR A 230 2.38 1.28 2.18
CA TYR A 230 1.45 1.00 3.28
C TYR A 230 0.05 0.71 2.74
N ASP A 231 -0.49 -0.46 3.07
CA ASP A 231 -1.86 -0.83 2.72
C ASP A 231 -2.83 -0.37 3.82
N ALA A 232 -3.54 0.72 3.55
CA ALA A 232 -4.46 1.34 4.50
C ALA A 232 -5.79 0.60 4.65
N THR A 233 -6.10 -0.34 3.76
CA THR A 233 -7.36 -1.09 3.77
C THR A 233 -7.20 -2.50 4.32
N HIS A 234 -6.27 -3.28 3.78
CA HIS A 234 -6.10 -4.66 4.20
C HIS A 234 -5.43 -4.81 5.58
N SER A 235 -4.69 -3.81 6.05
CA SER A 235 -4.15 -3.81 7.42
C SER A 235 -5.23 -3.79 8.51
N LEU A 236 -6.47 -3.47 8.13
CA LEU A 236 -7.63 -3.35 9.02
C LEU A 236 -8.62 -4.51 8.86
N GLN A 237 -8.27 -5.52 8.08
CA GLN A 237 -9.09 -6.73 7.95
C GLN A 237 -9.15 -7.51 9.26
N LEU A 238 -10.29 -8.15 9.49
CA LEU A 238 -10.52 -9.17 10.50
C LEU A 238 -10.73 -10.51 9.77
N PRO A 239 -9.66 -11.24 9.45
CA PRO A 239 -9.74 -12.44 8.60
C PRO A 239 -10.68 -13.49 9.20
N GLY A 240 -11.70 -13.92 8.44
CA GLY A 240 -12.70 -14.87 8.92
C GLY A 240 -13.62 -14.36 10.03
N GLY A 241 -13.54 -13.09 10.41
CA GLY A 241 -14.29 -12.52 11.53
C GLY A 241 -15.82 -12.50 11.36
N LEU A 242 -16.31 -12.66 10.12
CA LEU A 242 -17.74 -12.79 9.79
C LEU A 242 -18.09 -14.18 9.23
N GLY A 243 -17.28 -15.19 9.50
CA GLY A 243 -17.49 -16.56 9.03
C GLY A 243 -17.21 -16.72 7.54
N LYS A 244 -18.18 -16.46 6.68
CA LYS A 244 -18.04 -16.56 5.21
C LYS A 244 -17.33 -15.36 4.58
N GLU A 245 -17.22 -14.24 5.28
CA GLU A 245 -16.62 -13.00 4.77
C GLU A 245 -15.56 -12.48 5.75
N THR A 246 -14.59 -11.75 5.22
CA THR A 246 -13.61 -11.02 6.02
C THR A 246 -14.26 -9.76 6.59
N GLY A 247 -14.23 -9.61 7.91
CA GLY A 247 -14.60 -8.39 8.59
C GLY A 247 -13.53 -7.30 8.46
N GLY A 248 -13.78 -6.13 9.01
CA GLY A 248 -12.79 -5.05 9.00
C GLY A 248 -13.23 -3.82 9.77
N SER A 249 -12.26 -2.97 10.10
CA SER A 249 -12.43 -1.77 10.93
C SER A 249 -12.04 -0.50 10.15
N ARG A 250 -12.70 -0.28 9.00
CA ARG A 250 -12.43 0.84 8.06
C ARG A 250 -12.31 2.21 8.73
N GLN A 251 -13.05 2.45 9.81
CA GLN A 251 -13.02 3.71 10.55
C GLN A 251 -11.62 4.11 11.04
N TYR A 252 -10.69 3.17 11.17
CA TYR A 252 -9.32 3.44 11.57
C TYR A 252 -8.36 3.72 10.40
N ALA A 253 -8.80 3.51 9.14
CA ALA A 253 -7.95 3.70 7.97
C ALA A 253 -7.30 5.10 7.91
N PRO A 254 -8.03 6.21 8.14
CA PRO A 254 -7.42 7.53 8.10
C PRO A 254 -6.37 7.74 9.20
N ALA A 255 -6.60 7.21 10.40
CA ALA A 255 -5.67 7.38 11.51
C ALA A 255 -4.36 6.61 11.28
N LEU A 256 -4.45 5.34 10.89
CA LEU A 256 -3.27 4.51 10.66
C LEU A 256 -2.50 4.92 9.40
N ALA A 257 -3.19 5.39 8.36
CA ALA A 257 -2.52 5.90 7.17
C ALA A 257 -1.72 7.19 7.47
N ARG A 258 -2.24 8.09 8.31
CA ARG A 258 -1.47 9.25 8.80
C ARG A 258 -0.28 8.83 9.64
N ALA A 259 -0.42 7.80 10.48
CA ALA A 259 0.71 7.27 11.24
C ALA A 259 1.80 6.71 10.31
N ALA A 260 1.42 5.98 9.24
CA ALA A 260 2.35 5.53 8.21
C ALA A 260 3.05 6.69 7.48
N ALA A 261 2.31 7.76 7.19
CA ALA A 261 2.86 8.99 6.60
C ALA A 261 3.90 9.64 7.51
N ALA A 262 3.63 9.71 8.81
CA ALA A 262 4.55 10.27 9.79
C ALA A 262 5.81 9.41 9.99
N VAL A 263 5.69 8.07 9.94
CA VAL A 263 6.86 7.16 9.98
C VAL A 263 7.68 7.24 8.68
N GLY A 264 7.03 7.44 7.56
CA GLY A 264 7.63 7.54 6.24
C GLY A 264 7.53 6.25 5.42
N VAL A 265 6.75 6.35 4.34
CA VAL A 265 6.59 5.31 3.32
C VAL A 265 6.77 5.90 1.92
N ASP A 266 7.02 5.04 0.94
CA ASP A 266 7.23 5.46 -0.45
C ASP A 266 5.93 5.47 -1.25
N GLY A 267 4.85 4.97 -0.67
CA GLY A 267 3.53 4.99 -1.28
C GLY A 267 2.45 4.36 -0.41
N TYR A 268 1.24 4.40 -0.94
CA TYR A 268 0.04 3.90 -0.27
C TYR A 268 -0.75 2.98 -1.19
N PHE A 269 -1.33 1.97 -0.61
CA PHE A 269 -2.31 1.11 -1.25
C PHE A 269 -3.64 1.23 -0.50
N PHE A 270 -4.74 1.44 -1.21
CA PHE A 270 -6.08 1.41 -0.64
C PHE A 270 -7.12 1.08 -1.69
N GLU A 271 -8.09 0.29 -1.30
CA GLU A 271 -9.24 -0.02 -2.14
C GLU A 271 -10.32 1.01 -1.96
N VAL A 272 -10.95 1.41 -3.07
CA VAL A 272 -11.97 2.48 -3.13
C VAL A 272 -13.18 1.98 -3.89
N HIS A 273 -14.37 2.24 -3.36
CA HIS A 273 -15.63 1.86 -4.00
C HIS A 273 -16.65 2.98 -3.89
N ASP A 274 -17.51 3.16 -4.88
CA ASP A 274 -18.60 4.15 -4.86
C ASP A 274 -19.73 3.77 -3.89
N ASP A 275 -19.93 2.47 -3.66
CA ASP A 275 -20.87 1.92 -2.67
C ASP A 275 -20.25 0.68 -1.98
N PRO A 276 -19.38 0.85 -0.96
CA PRO A 276 -18.71 -0.26 -0.29
C PRO A 276 -19.65 -1.30 0.31
N ALA A 277 -20.86 -0.91 0.72
CA ALA A 277 -21.82 -1.82 1.32
C ALA A 277 -22.30 -2.90 0.33
N ASN A 278 -22.35 -2.58 -0.95
CA ASN A 278 -22.77 -3.46 -2.03
C ASN A 278 -21.60 -4.01 -2.88
N ALA A 279 -20.34 -3.71 -2.52
CA ALA A 279 -19.18 -4.23 -3.21
C ALA A 279 -19.13 -5.75 -3.23
N LYS A 280 -18.62 -6.33 -4.31
CA LYS A 280 -18.51 -7.80 -4.48
C LYS A 280 -17.40 -8.43 -3.64
N SER A 281 -16.50 -7.61 -3.07
CA SER A 281 -15.36 -8.03 -2.25
C SER A 281 -15.02 -6.97 -1.22
N ASP A 282 -14.48 -7.39 -0.07
CA ASP A 282 -13.87 -6.56 0.98
C ASP A 282 -14.72 -5.35 1.42
N ARG A 283 -16.04 -5.56 1.52
CA ARG A 283 -17.06 -4.53 1.88
C ARG A 283 -16.69 -3.76 3.15
N ALA A 284 -16.12 -4.45 4.13
CA ALA A 284 -15.82 -3.90 5.44
C ALA A 284 -14.61 -2.95 5.46
N THR A 285 -13.73 -3.00 4.45
CA THR A 285 -12.46 -2.27 4.45
C THR A 285 -12.29 -1.27 3.31
N GLN A 286 -13.00 -1.42 2.17
CA GLN A 286 -12.90 -0.45 1.08
C GLN A 286 -13.31 0.95 1.53
N LEU A 287 -12.55 1.97 1.12
CA LEU A 287 -12.86 3.38 1.38
C LEU A 287 -14.03 3.83 0.50
N PRO A 288 -14.99 4.59 1.04
CA PRO A 288 -15.98 5.26 0.22
C PRO A 288 -15.33 6.28 -0.71
N LEU A 289 -15.69 6.28 -1.99
CA LEU A 289 -15.21 7.27 -2.96
C LEU A 289 -15.44 8.71 -2.49
N ALA A 290 -16.57 8.97 -1.82
CA ALA A 290 -16.91 10.29 -1.29
C ALA A 290 -15.94 10.79 -0.20
N GLU A 291 -15.20 9.92 0.46
CA GLU A 291 -14.22 10.26 1.50
C GLU A 291 -12.79 10.39 0.96
N LEU A 292 -12.55 10.01 -0.31
CA LEU A 292 -11.22 9.87 -0.89
C LEU A 292 -10.44 11.18 -0.91
N GLU A 293 -11.06 12.30 -1.28
CA GLU A 293 -10.41 13.61 -1.34
C GLU A 293 -9.89 14.04 0.03
N THR A 294 -10.73 13.94 1.06
CA THR A 294 -10.35 14.26 2.44
C THR A 294 -9.23 13.35 2.93
N PHE A 295 -9.31 12.05 2.62
CA PHE A 295 -8.29 11.07 2.99
C PHE A 295 -6.94 11.40 2.35
N LEU A 296 -6.89 11.65 1.05
CA LEU A 296 -5.66 12.01 0.33
C LEU A 296 -5.08 13.34 0.82
N SER A 297 -5.91 14.37 0.98
CA SER A 297 -5.47 15.69 1.45
C SER A 297 -4.80 15.62 2.83
N GLN A 298 -5.33 14.76 3.72
CA GLN A 298 -4.71 14.54 5.03
C GLN A 298 -3.36 13.82 4.90
N LEU A 299 -3.28 12.75 4.11
CA LEU A 299 -2.03 12.02 3.90
C LEU A 299 -0.91 12.91 3.34
N LEU A 300 -1.24 13.72 2.33
CA LEU A 300 -0.27 14.63 1.71
C LEU A 300 0.26 15.67 2.68
N LYS A 301 -0.58 16.19 3.59
CA LYS A 301 -0.14 17.13 4.64
C LYS A 301 0.85 16.47 5.61
N PHE A 302 0.58 15.24 6.05
CA PHE A 302 1.48 14.51 6.95
C PHE A 302 2.79 14.12 6.24
N ASP A 303 2.75 13.68 4.98
CA ASP A 303 3.96 13.38 4.21
C ASP A 303 4.81 14.64 3.97
N ALA A 304 4.19 15.77 3.66
CA ALA A 304 4.88 17.04 3.48
C ALA A 304 5.58 17.49 4.78
N LEU A 305 4.87 17.46 5.92
CA LEU A 305 5.43 17.79 7.22
C LEU A 305 6.62 16.89 7.58
N ARG A 306 6.47 15.58 7.38
CA ARG A 306 7.58 14.62 7.61
C ARG A 306 8.80 14.97 6.76
N ARG A 307 8.60 15.23 5.45
CA ARG A 307 9.70 15.57 4.53
C ARG A 307 10.41 16.87 4.93
N GLU A 308 9.66 17.87 5.39
CA GLU A 308 10.22 19.11 5.93
C GLU A 308 11.09 18.84 7.16
N MET A 309 10.66 17.95 8.06
CA MET A 309 11.41 17.57 9.27
C MET A 309 12.66 16.72 8.98
N GLU A 310 12.68 15.95 7.90
CA GLU A 310 13.82 15.10 7.50
C GLU A 310 14.88 15.87 6.67
N GLY A 311 14.55 17.08 6.16
CA GLY A 311 15.47 18.01 5.48
C GLY A 311 15.86 17.61 4.11
#